data_74edfa8b7d136502b1cb4b38cd1abaa7
#
_entry.id   74edfa8b7d136502b1cb4b38cd1abaa7
#
_cell.length_a   1.000
_cell.length_b   1.000
_cell.length_c   1.000
_cell.angle_alpha   90.00
_cell.angle_beta   90.00
_cell.angle_gamma   90.00
#
_symmetry.space_group_name_H-M   'P 1'
#
loop_
_entity.id
_entity.type
_entity.pdbx_description
1 polymer ?
#
loop_
_entity_poly.entity_id
_entity_poly.type
_entity_poly.pdbx_seq_one_letter_code
_entity_poly.pdbx_strand_id
1 'polypeptide(L)'
;PVNRRQRQMCIRDSSKTNPDIIDINFGCPVKKVVSKGAGAGILKDIPHMVRLTKEMVKRTKIPITVKTRLGWDENTIKIVEVAERLQDVGAKDISIHGRTRSQMYKGTADWKPIAQVKNNPRMYIPVFGNGDVDSPEKAAKMRDDFGLDGAMIGRAAIGNPWFFQQVKRFLNKGKSVEKPSFIERTKTARRHLEMAISWKGPKLGVFETRRHYSNYFKSIPDLKPFKQRLVREDNPKKVFSILSEIENYLSVTV
;
A
#
# COMPACT_ATOMS: atom_id res chain seq x y z
N PRO A 1 -9.26 19.89 14.03
CA PRO A 1 -10.33 18.94 13.80
C PRO A 1 -10.93 19.18 12.42
N VAL A 2 -10.96 18.14 11.56
CA VAL A 2 -11.61 18.21 10.25
C VAL A 2 -13.09 18.50 10.49
N ASN A 3 -13.57 19.66 10.03
CA ASN A 3 -14.92 20.14 10.24
C ASN A 3 -15.95 19.16 9.64
N ARG A 4 -17.18 19.09 10.22
CA ARG A 4 -18.29 18.27 9.74
C ARG A 4 -18.58 18.50 8.24
N ARG A 5 -18.49 19.74 7.76
CA ARG A 5 -18.63 20.10 6.32
C ARG A 5 -17.52 19.52 5.45
N GLN A 6 -16.26 19.51 5.88
CA GLN A 6 -15.14 18.90 5.12
C GLN A 6 -15.29 17.39 4.98
N ARG A 7 -15.75 16.69 6.02
CA ARG A 7 -16.01 15.25 6.00
C ARG A 7 -17.15 14.90 5.04
N GLN A 8 -18.20 15.69 5.03
CA GLN A 8 -19.32 15.54 4.08
C GLN A 8 -18.88 15.76 2.63
N MET A 9 -17.98 16.71 2.41
CA MET A 9 -17.44 17.03 1.09
C MET A 9 -16.56 15.89 0.55
N CYS A 10 -15.71 15.28 1.37
CA CYS A 10 -14.85 14.16 0.95
C CYS A 10 -15.67 12.94 0.51
N ILE A 11 -16.72 12.54 1.26
CA ILE A 11 -17.58 11.41 0.88
C ILE A 11 -18.33 11.72 -0.43
N ARG A 12 -18.94 12.90 -0.51
CA ARG A 12 -19.66 13.34 -1.70
C ARG A 12 -18.76 13.38 -2.94
N ASP A 13 -17.53 13.88 -2.77
CA ASP A 13 -16.59 13.98 -3.89
C ASP A 13 -16.04 12.61 -4.29
N SER A 14 -15.76 11.71 -3.34
CA SER A 14 -15.41 10.32 -3.63
C SER A 14 -16.56 9.58 -4.32
N SER A 15 -17.80 9.79 -3.89
CA SER A 15 -18.97 9.13 -4.51
C SER A 15 -19.24 9.60 -5.95
N LYS A 16 -18.83 10.82 -6.32
CA LYS A 16 -19.00 11.33 -7.71
C LYS A 16 -18.20 10.54 -8.74
N THR A 17 -17.10 9.89 -8.33
CA THR A 17 -16.29 9.04 -9.22
C THR A 17 -16.88 7.63 -9.38
N ASN A 18 -18.01 7.34 -8.73
CA ASN A 18 -18.68 6.04 -8.71
C ASN A 18 -17.73 4.85 -8.47
N PRO A 19 -16.96 4.84 -7.38
CA PRO A 19 -16.05 3.75 -7.08
C PRO A 19 -16.83 2.55 -6.54
N ASP A 20 -16.25 1.35 -6.69
CA ASP A 20 -16.82 0.11 -6.11
C ASP A 20 -16.69 0.08 -4.58
N ILE A 21 -15.67 0.71 -4.03
CA ILE A 21 -15.33 0.72 -2.59
C ILE A 21 -14.75 2.10 -2.22
N ILE A 22 -15.04 2.55 -0.99
CA ILE A 22 -14.36 3.70 -0.37
C ILE A 22 -13.59 3.21 0.85
N ASP A 23 -12.25 3.30 0.81
CA ASP A 23 -11.37 2.92 1.93
C ASP A 23 -11.01 4.11 2.81
N ILE A 24 -11.19 3.96 4.14
CA ILE A 24 -10.80 4.97 5.11
C ILE A 24 -9.40 4.68 5.63
N ASN A 25 -8.46 5.61 5.40
CA ASN A 25 -7.10 5.46 5.87
C ASN A 25 -6.91 6.00 7.30
N PHE A 26 -6.98 5.12 8.28
CA PHE A 26 -6.62 5.37 9.67
C PHE A 26 -5.21 4.86 10.05
N GLY A 27 -4.36 4.58 9.06
CA GLY A 27 -3.04 4.01 9.29
C GLY A 27 -1.84 4.94 8.96
N CYS A 28 -2.06 6.13 8.39
CA CYS A 28 -0.97 7.04 8.00
C CYS A 28 -0.21 7.56 9.23
N PRO A 29 1.11 7.26 9.40
CA PRO A 29 1.87 7.65 10.59
C PRO A 29 2.55 9.01 10.48
N VAL A 30 2.44 9.71 9.34
CA VAL A 30 3.17 10.94 9.03
C VAL A 30 2.79 12.06 10.01
N LYS A 31 3.79 12.72 10.61
CA LYS A 31 3.60 13.76 11.63
C LYS A 31 2.58 14.84 11.23
N LYS A 32 2.66 15.36 10.01
CA LYS A 32 1.74 16.37 9.46
C LYS A 32 0.26 15.94 9.43
N VAL A 33 0.01 14.63 9.27
CA VAL A 33 -1.35 14.06 9.25
C VAL A 33 -1.81 13.79 10.68
N VAL A 34 -0.96 13.15 11.47
CA VAL A 34 -1.23 12.72 12.84
C VAL A 34 -1.46 13.91 13.78
N SER A 35 -0.71 15.03 13.62
CA SER A 35 -0.89 16.24 14.42
C SER A 35 -2.28 16.89 14.26
N LYS A 36 -2.98 16.55 13.18
CA LYS A 36 -4.36 17.00 12.92
C LYS A 36 -5.41 16.00 13.44
N GLY A 37 -5.03 14.96 14.19
CA GLY A 37 -5.91 13.89 14.64
C GLY A 37 -6.37 12.94 13.53
N ALA A 38 -5.75 13.02 12.33
CA ALA A 38 -6.08 12.20 11.17
C ALA A 38 -5.11 11.01 11.00
N GLY A 39 -5.41 10.11 10.05
CA GLY A 39 -4.62 8.91 9.85
C GLY A 39 -4.50 8.11 11.15
N ALA A 40 -3.27 7.65 11.49
CA ALA A 40 -3.04 6.91 12.72
C ALA A 40 -3.18 7.76 14.01
N GLY A 41 -3.35 9.08 13.91
CA GLY A 41 -3.61 9.96 15.05
C GLY A 41 -4.94 9.65 15.73
N ILE A 42 -5.92 9.14 14.98
CA ILE A 42 -7.25 8.79 15.50
C ILE A 42 -7.22 7.59 16.45
N LEU A 43 -6.15 6.78 16.42
CA LEU A 43 -5.97 5.64 17.34
C LEU A 43 -5.86 6.06 18.82
N LYS A 44 -5.69 7.34 19.09
CA LYS A 44 -5.78 7.92 20.44
C LYS A 44 -7.22 8.14 20.91
N ASP A 45 -8.20 8.17 20.00
CA ASP A 45 -9.63 8.38 20.28
C ASP A 45 -10.48 7.38 19.48
N ILE A 46 -10.52 6.13 19.98
CA ILE A 46 -11.29 5.04 19.35
C ILE A 46 -12.79 5.38 19.24
N PRO A 47 -13.45 5.96 20.27
CA PRO A 47 -14.84 6.40 20.14
C PRO A 47 -15.06 7.36 18.97
N HIS A 48 -14.14 8.29 18.72
CA HIS A 48 -14.23 9.19 17.57
C HIS A 48 -14.03 8.46 16.24
N MET A 49 -13.07 7.53 16.17
CA MET A 49 -12.83 6.67 14.99
C MET A 49 -14.11 5.91 14.60
N VAL A 50 -14.79 5.29 15.57
CA VAL A 50 -16.03 4.54 15.36
C VAL A 50 -17.17 5.47 14.91
N ARG A 51 -17.37 6.59 15.60
CA ARG A 51 -18.39 7.59 15.21
C ARG A 51 -18.17 8.09 13.78
N LEU A 52 -16.93 8.37 13.40
CA LEU A 52 -16.59 8.83 12.07
C LEU A 52 -16.96 7.78 11.01
N THR A 53 -16.58 6.52 11.22
CA THR A 53 -16.89 5.41 10.33
C THR A 53 -18.41 5.22 10.20
N LYS A 54 -19.13 5.23 11.30
CA LYS A 54 -20.61 5.13 11.32
C LYS A 54 -21.28 6.22 10.47
N GLU A 55 -20.80 7.46 10.61
CA GLU A 55 -21.33 8.59 9.83
C GLU A 55 -21.03 8.46 8.33
N MET A 56 -19.88 7.85 7.98
CA MET A 56 -19.55 7.59 6.58
C MET A 56 -20.43 6.49 5.99
N VAL A 57 -20.58 5.37 6.69
CA VAL A 57 -21.45 4.25 6.27
C VAL A 57 -22.89 4.71 6.05
N LYS A 58 -23.44 5.56 6.92
CA LYS A 58 -24.81 6.09 6.78
C LYS A 58 -25.03 6.98 5.56
N ARG A 59 -23.97 7.52 4.95
CA ARG A 59 -24.08 8.58 3.91
C ARG A 59 -23.91 8.07 2.49
N THR A 60 -23.52 6.82 2.32
CA THR A 60 -23.32 6.22 1.01
C THR A 60 -23.80 4.78 0.97
N LYS A 61 -24.23 4.34 -0.19
CA LYS A 61 -24.51 2.92 -0.47
C LYS A 61 -23.25 2.16 -0.90
N ILE A 62 -22.16 2.89 -1.21
CA ILE A 62 -20.87 2.31 -1.59
C ILE A 62 -20.25 1.66 -0.35
N PRO A 63 -19.75 0.41 -0.46
CA PRO A 63 -19.10 -0.28 0.65
C PRO A 63 -17.95 0.55 1.24
N ILE A 64 -17.93 0.67 2.57
CA ILE A 64 -16.86 1.35 3.31
C ILE A 64 -15.93 0.29 3.89
N THR A 65 -14.65 0.42 3.62
CA THR A 65 -13.58 -0.39 4.19
C THR A 65 -12.64 0.46 5.05
N VAL A 66 -11.82 -0.18 5.87
CA VAL A 66 -10.93 0.55 6.78
C VAL A 66 -9.52 -0.02 6.72
N LYS A 67 -8.53 0.85 6.54
CA LYS A 67 -7.13 0.49 6.76
C LYS A 67 -6.58 1.16 8.01
N THR A 68 -6.01 0.37 8.94
CA THR A 68 -5.51 0.85 10.23
C THR A 68 -4.16 0.22 10.64
N ARG A 69 -3.73 0.47 11.87
CA ARG A 69 -2.56 -0.12 12.55
C ARG A 69 -3.01 -0.78 13.86
N LEU A 70 -2.08 -1.51 14.53
CA LEU A 70 -2.34 -2.22 15.79
C LEU A 70 -2.79 -1.28 16.92
N GLY A 71 -2.22 -0.08 16.97
CA GLY A 71 -2.47 0.92 17.99
C GLY A 71 -1.62 2.16 17.79
N TRP A 72 -1.68 3.12 18.72
CA TRP A 72 -0.82 4.28 18.73
C TRP A 72 0.63 3.90 19.08
N ASP A 73 0.81 3.14 20.16
CA ASP A 73 2.07 2.59 20.66
C ASP A 73 1.84 1.17 21.22
N GLU A 74 2.87 0.58 21.79
CA GLU A 74 2.83 -0.79 22.30
C GLU A 74 1.86 -0.96 23.48
N ASN A 75 1.66 0.09 24.29
CA ASN A 75 0.76 0.07 25.46
C ASN A 75 -0.71 0.28 25.06
N THR A 76 -0.99 0.66 23.83
CA THR A 76 -2.32 1.02 23.34
C THR A 76 -2.80 0.11 22.20
N ILE A 77 -2.27 -1.10 22.11
CA ILE A 77 -2.72 -2.10 21.13
C ILE A 77 -4.11 -2.62 21.56
N LYS A 78 -5.16 -2.17 20.86
CA LYS A 78 -6.57 -2.56 21.08
C LYS A 78 -7.23 -3.01 19.78
N ILE A 79 -6.46 -3.60 18.87
CA ILE A 79 -6.92 -3.85 17.51
C ILE A 79 -8.12 -4.80 17.43
N VAL A 80 -8.26 -5.76 18.35
CA VAL A 80 -9.41 -6.67 18.39
C VAL A 80 -10.69 -5.88 18.70
N GLU A 81 -10.70 -5.09 19.78
CA GLU A 81 -11.83 -4.21 20.11
C GLU A 81 -12.15 -3.22 18.98
N VAL A 82 -11.12 -2.62 18.40
CA VAL A 82 -11.27 -1.66 17.27
C VAL A 82 -11.94 -2.33 16.08
N ALA A 83 -11.51 -3.52 15.70
CA ALA A 83 -12.06 -4.26 14.57
C ALA A 83 -13.54 -4.61 14.78
N GLU A 84 -13.91 -5.14 15.95
CA GLU A 84 -15.30 -5.43 16.31
C GLU A 84 -16.18 -4.17 16.18
N ARG A 85 -15.75 -3.08 16.80
CA ARG A 85 -16.52 -1.82 16.81
C ARG A 85 -16.66 -1.20 15.43
N LEU A 86 -15.67 -1.35 14.55
CA LEU A 86 -15.74 -0.89 13.16
C LEU A 86 -16.70 -1.76 12.34
N GLN A 87 -16.66 -3.07 12.52
CA GLN A 87 -17.62 -4.00 11.93
C GLN A 87 -19.05 -3.69 12.36
N ASP A 88 -19.28 -3.49 13.66
CA ASP A 88 -20.61 -3.21 14.24
C ASP A 88 -21.25 -1.92 13.69
N VAL A 89 -20.44 -0.97 13.24
CA VAL A 89 -20.95 0.26 12.59
C VAL A 89 -21.02 0.16 11.06
N GLY A 90 -20.72 -1.02 10.49
CA GLY A 90 -20.98 -1.35 9.09
C GLY A 90 -19.78 -1.30 8.15
N ALA A 91 -18.55 -1.28 8.66
CA ALA A 91 -17.37 -1.51 7.81
C ALA A 91 -17.47 -2.89 7.14
N LYS A 92 -17.03 -3.00 5.88
CA LYS A 92 -17.16 -4.21 5.06
C LYS A 92 -15.91 -5.07 5.00
N ASP A 93 -14.75 -4.51 5.27
CA ASP A 93 -13.50 -5.20 5.57
C ASP A 93 -12.59 -4.35 6.44
N ILE A 94 -11.54 -4.97 6.95
CA ILE A 94 -10.48 -4.30 7.69
C ILE A 94 -9.10 -4.79 7.24
N SER A 95 -8.25 -3.83 6.86
CA SER A 95 -6.83 -4.07 6.56
C SER A 95 -5.96 -3.56 7.70
N ILE A 96 -5.15 -4.42 8.31
CA ILE A 96 -4.39 -4.09 9.52
C ILE A 96 -2.88 -4.17 9.26
N HIS A 97 -2.16 -3.06 9.46
CA HIS A 97 -0.71 -3.07 9.44
C HIS A 97 -0.18 -3.57 10.80
N GLY A 98 0.64 -4.63 10.78
CA GLY A 98 1.23 -5.28 11.96
C GLY A 98 2.28 -4.43 12.70
N ARG A 99 2.13 -3.11 12.73
CA ARG A 99 2.93 -2.16 13.50
C ARG A 99 2.04 -1.10 14.13
N THR A 100 2.48 -0.57 15.27
CA THR A 100 1.87 0.62 15.85
C THR A 100 2.26 1.88 15.07
N ARG A 101 1.61 3.02 15.39
CA ARG A 101 2.00 4.30 14.81
C ARG A 101 3.41 4.71 15.25
N SER A 102 3.77 4.48 16.50
CA SER A 102 5.09 4.87 17.04
C SER A 102 6.24 4.11 16.40
N GLN A 103 6.06 2.86 16.05
CA GLN A 103 7.04 2.07 15.30
C GLN A 103 7.27 2.59 13.87
N MET A 104 6.28 3.25 13.26
CA MET A 104 6.31 3.67 11.86
C MET A 104 6.63 2.50 10.90
N TYR A 105 7.92 2.32 10.56
CA TYR A 105 8.46 1.23 9.73
C TYR A 105 9.63 0.50 10.39
N LYS A 106 9.95 0.80 11.66
CA LYS A 106 11.02 0.15 12.40
C LYS A 106 10.62 -1.24 12.88
N GLY A 107 11.61 -2.09 13.12
CA GLY A 107 11.38 -3.47 13.57
C GLY A 107 10.66 -4.33 12.53
N THR A 108 10.05 -5.41 12.97
CA THR A 108 9.28 -6.37 12.17
C THR A 108 7.79 -6.18 12.42
N ALA A 109 6.97 -6.35 11.40
CA ALA A 109 5.51 -6.34 11.56
C ALA A 109 5.06 -7.56 12.36
N ASP A 110 4.30 -7.34 13.42
CA ASP A 110 3.70 -8.42 14.23
C ASP A 110 2.31 -8.75 13.71
N TRP A 111 2.16 -9.98 13.22
CA TRP A 111 0.92 -10.48 12.66
C TRP A 111 0.05 -11.23 13.68
N LYS A 112 0.57 -11.52 14.88
CA LYS A 112 -0.20 -12.22 15.93
C LYS A 112 -1.46 -11.46 16.35
N PRO A 113 -1.43 -10.13 16.63
CA PRO A 113 -2.64 -9.38 16.93
C PRO A 113 -3.65 -9.36 15.79
N ILE A 114 -3.18 -9.44 14.53
CA ILE A 114 -4.09 -9.51 13.36
C ILE A 114 -4.80 -10.88 13.34
N ALA A 115 -4.07 -11.96 13.62
CA ALA A 115 -4.65 -13.29 13.76
C ALA A 115 -5.68 -13.35 14.89
N GLN A 116 -5.43 -12.66 16.02
CA GLN A 116 -6.42 -12.55 17.11
C GLN A 116 -7.72 -11.89 16.64
N VAL A 117 -7.63 -10.87 15.78
CA VAL A 117 -8.82 -10.27 15.15
C VAL A 117 -9.55 -11.32 14.31
N LYS A 118 -8.85 -12.03 13.43
CA LYS A 118 -9.47 -13.02 12.52
C LYS A 118 -10.10 -14.18 13.27
N ASN A 119 -9.44 -14.66 14.32
CA ASN A 119 -9.89 -15.80 15.13
C ASN A 119 -10.97 -15.42 16.18
N ASN A 120 -11.32 -14.15 16.28
CA ASN A 120 -12.40 -13.72 17.17
C ASN A 120 -13.74 -14.21 16.60
N PRO A 121 -14.52 -15.01 17.36
CA PRO A 121 -15.79 -15.58 16.87
C PRO A 121 -16.85 -14.53 16.53
N ARG A 122 -16.68 -13.28 16.98
CA ARG A 122 -17.56 -12.17 16.62
C ARG A 122 -17.21 -11.53 15.28
N MET A 123 -16.03 -11.82 14.70
CA MET A 123 -15.61 -11.24 13.42
C MET A 123 -16.15 -12.05 12.24
N TYR A 124 -16.92 -11.38 11.37
CA TYR A 124 -17.51 -11.97 10.16
C TYR A 124 -17.13 -11.22 8.88
N ILE A 125 -16.50 -10.03 8.97
CA ILE A 125 -15.99 -9.33 7.79
C ILE A 125 -14.57 -9.81 7.44
N PRO A 126 -14.13 -9.69 6.17
CA PRO A 126 -12.76 -10.01 5.76
C PRO A 126 -11.72 -9.22 6.55
N VAL A 127 -10.64 -9.92 6.94
CA VAL A 127 -9.48 -9.36 7.64
C VAL A 127 -8.22 -9.54 6.80
N PHE A 128 -7.62 -8.44 6.37
CA PHE A 128 -6.39 -8.43 5.58
C PHE A 128 -5.21 -8.02 6.43
N GLY A 129 -4.13 -8.81 6.37
CA GLY A 129 -2.87 -8.48 7.02
C GLY A 129 -1.97 -7.63 6.12
N ASN A 130 -1.24 -6.69 6.72
CA ASN A 130 -0.28 -5.84 6.03
C ASN A 130 1.01 -5.70 6.83
N GLY A 131 2.14 -5.56 6.14
CA GLY A 131 3.46 -5.35 6.71
C GLY A 131 4.45 -6.45 6.32
N ASP A 132 5.60 -6.03 5.80
CA ASP A 132 6.76 -6.87 5.45
C ASP A 132 6.49 -8.05 4.50
N VAL A 133 5.45 -7.98 3.70
CA VAL A 133 5.18 -8.93 2.62
C VAL A 133 6.05 -8.56 1.42
N ASP A 134 7.21 -9.22 1.29
CA ASP A 134 8.26 -8.92 0.33
C ASP A 134 8.62 -10.08 -0.59
N SER A 135 7.99 -11.26 -0.40
CA SER A 135 8.08 -12.39 -1.31
C SER A 135 6.73 -13.13 -1.44
N PRO A 136 6.51 -13.89 -2.53
CA PRO A 136 5.32 -14.71 -2.71
C PRO A 136 5.15 -15.77 -1.61
N GLU A 137 6.26 -16.40 -1.20
CA GLU A 137 6.29 -17.42 -0.15
C GLU A 137 5.85 -16.82 1.19
N LYS A 138 6.34 -15.61 1.48
CA LYS A 138 5.98 -14.88 2.70
C LYS A 138 4.50 -14.45 2.69
N ALA A 139 3.97 -14.08 1.53
CA ALA A 139 2.55 -13.79 1.41
C ALA A 139 1.69 -15.02 1.69
N ALA A 140 2.07 -16.20 1.15
CA ALA A 140 1.40 -17.48 1.42
C ALA A 140 1.49 -17.84 2.90
N LYS A 141 2.72 -17.87 3.44
CA LYS A 141 2.96 -18.19 4.86
C LYS A 141 2.15 -17.30 5.79
N MET A 142 2.12 -16.00 5.55
CA MET A 142 1.36 -15.08 6.39
C MET A 142 -0.15 -15.29 6.31
N ARG A 143 -0.70 -15.64 5.13
CA ARG A 143 -2.10 -16.02 4.99
C ARG A 143 -2.38 -17.33 5.75
N ASP A 144 -1.57 -18.34 5.52
CA ASP A 144 -1.83 -19.70 6.00
C ASP A 144 -1.54 -19.86 7.49
N ASP A 145 -0.44 -19.29 8.02
CA ASP A 145 -0.08 -19.35 9.45
C ASP A 145 -1.06 -18.57 10.33
N PHE A 146 -1.69 -17.51 9.79
CA PHE A 146 -2.56 -16.63 10.57
C PHE A 146 -4.04 -16.69 10.15
N GLY A 147 -4.40 -17.54 9.18
CA GLY A 147 -5.79 -17.77 8.74
C GLY A 147 -6.48 -16.55 8.12
N LEU A 148 -5.73 -15.56 7.63
CA LEU A 148 -6.27 -14.31 7.13
C LEU A 148 -6.91 -14.47 5.74
N ASP A 149 -7.90 -13.62 5.44
CA ASP A 149 -8.58 -13.63 4.14
C ASP A 149 -7.66 -13.17 3.00
N GLY A 150 -6.57 -12.46 3.34
CA GLY A 150 -5.55 -12.07 2.38
C GLY A 150 -4.44 -11.22 2.96
N ALA A 151 -3.47 -10.87 2.12
CA ALA A 151 -2.34 -10.03 2.47
C ALA A 151 -2.32 -8.76 1.60
N MET A 152 -2.28 -7.59 2.24
CA MET A 152 -2.10 -6.32 1.54
C MET A 152 -0.63 -6.05 1.31
N ILE A 153 -0.24 -5.93 0.04
CA ILE A 153 1.12 -5.69 -0.40
C ILE A 153 1.35 -4.18 -0.55
N GLY A 154 2.46 -3.67 -0.03
CA GLY A 154 2.84 -2.27 -0.13
C GLY A 154 4.17 -2.08 -0.85
N ARG A 155 5.24 -1.87 -0.10
CA ARG A 155 6.58 -1.49 -0.61
C ARG A 155 7.17 -2.45 -1.65
N ALA A 156 6.86 -3.74 -1.56
CA ALA A 156 7.36 -4.75 -2.51
C ALA A 156 6.85 -4.56 -3.94
N ALA A 157 5.74 -3.86 -4.14
CA ALA A 157 5.19 -3.55 -5.46
C ALA A 157 5.81 -2.27 -6.09
N ILE A 158 6.58 -1.47 -5.34
CA ILE A 158 7.21 -0.26 -5.86
C ILE A 158 8.28 -0.65 -6.87
N GLY A 159 8.12 -0.26 -8.16
CA GLY A 159 9.02 -0.67 -9.24
C GLY A 159 9.07 -2.18 -9.49
N ASN A 160 8.04 -2.90 -9.07
CA ASN A 160 7.89 -4.34 -9.25
C ASN A 160 6.40 -4.70 -9.47
N PRO A 161 5.78 -4.31 -10.58
CA PRO A 161 4.37 -4.59 -10.83
C PRO A 161 4.05 -6.09 -10.97
N TRP A 162 5.03 -6.90 -11.31
CA TRP A 162 4.88 -8.36 -11.44
C TRP A 162 4.64 -9.07 -10.11
N PHE A 163 4.93 -8.41 -8.99
CA PHE A 163 4.85 -9.02 -7.67
C PHE A 163 3.45 -9.60 -7.37
N PHE A 164 2.39 -8.91 -7.75
CA PHE A 164 1.02 -9.41 -7.57
C PHE A 164 0.75 -10.69 -8.37
N GLN A 165 1.23 -10.75 -9.62
CA GLN A 165 1.09 -11.94 -10.45
C GLN A 165 1.92 -13.10 -9.88
N GLN A 166 3.13 -12.83 -9.40
CA GLN A 166 3.98 -13.84 -8.75
C GLN A 166 3.30 -14.41 -7.51
N VAL A 167 2.76 -13.55 -6.64
CA VAL A 167 2.00 -13.98 -5.46
C VAL A 167 0.78 -14.80 -5.85
N LYS A 168 -0.05 -14.35 -6.80
CA LYS A 168 -1.23 -15.09 -7.25
C LYS A 168 -0.87 -16.47 -7.80
N ARG A 169 0.18 -16.59 -8.61
CA ARG A 169 0.62 -17.87 -9.15
C ARG A 169 1.17 -18.80 -8.06
N PHE A 170 1.93 -18.26 -7.13
CA PHE A 170 2.44 -19.03 -6.00
C PHE A 170 1.30 -19.56 -5.12
N LEU A 171 0.33 -18.71 -4.77
CA LEU A 171 -0.84 -19.10 -3.97
C LEU A 171 -1.69 -20.19 -4.65
N ASN A 172 -1.79 -20.17 -5.99
CA ASN A 172 -2.62 -21.12 -6.75
C ASN A 172 -1.89 -22.42 -7.11
N LYS A 173 -0.58 -22.38 -7.33
CA LYS A 173 0.18 -23.52 -7.89
C LYS A 173 1.35 -23.97 -7.02
N GLY A 174 1.64 -23.30 -5.90
CA GLY A 174 2.81 -23.61 -5.05
C GLY A 174 4.16 -23.42 -5.72
N LYS A 175 4.20 -22.80 -6.91
CA LYS A 175 5.43 -22.66 -7.71
C LYS A 175 5.86 -21.21 -7.80
N SER A 176 7.15 -20.96 -7.59
CA SER A 176 7.77 -19.68 -7.88
C SER A 176 7.68 -19.37 -9.37
N VAL A 177 7.54 -18.10 -9.70
CA VAL A 177 7.51 -17.61 -11.09
C VAL A 177 8.85 -16.97 -11.39
N GLU A 178 9.35 -17.19 -12.58
CA GLU A 178 10.55 -16.52 -13.07
C GLU A 178 10.43 -14.98 -12.94
N LYS A 179 11.53 -14.38 -12.55
CA LYS A 179 11.62 -12.93 -12.51
C LYS A 179 11.66 -12.39 -13.95
N PRO A 180 11.05 -11.22 -14.22
CA PRO A 180 11.14 -10.59 -15.53
C PRO A 180 12.60 -10.34 -15.90
N SER A 181 12.92 -10.50 -17.18
CA SER A 181 14.25 -10.18 -17.71
C SER A 181 14.60 -8.70 -17.46
N PHE A 182 15.88 -8.38 -17.49
CA PHE A 182 16.31 -6.98 -17.30
C PHE A 182 15.78 -6.06 -18.40
N ILE A 183 15.71 -6.56 -19.64
CA ILE A 183 15.13 -5.84 -20.78
C ILE A 183 13.63 -5.57 -20.55
N GLU A 184 12.87 -6.57 -20.10
CA GLU A 184 11.45 -6.40 -19.80
C GLU A 184 11.23 -5.38 -18.67
N ARG A 185 12.09 -5.39 -17.65
CA ARG A 185 12.05 -4.42 -16.55
C ARG A 185 12.29 -3.00 -17.04
N THR A 186 13.23 -2.80 -17.98
CA THR A 186 13.53 -1.50 -18.57
C THR A 186 12.37 -1.00 -19.45
N LYS A 187 11.81 -1.86 -20.30
CA LYS A 187 10.62 -1.55 -21.11
C LYS A 187 9.43 -1.16 -20.21
N THR A 188 9.23 -1.87 -19.10
CA THR A 188 8.15 -1.55 -18.15
C THR A 188 8.40 -0.24 -17.43
N ALA A 189 9.64 0.06 -17.04
CA ALA A 189 10.00 1.35 -16.45
C ALA A 189 9.74 2.52 -17.42
N ARG A 190 10.05 2.34 -18.72
CA ARG A 190 9.74 3.29 -19.79
C ARG A 190 8.23 3.53 -19.90
N ARG A 191 7.45 2.46 -20.04
CA ARG A 191 5.99 2.55 -20.13
C ARG A 191 5.39 3.25 -18.90
N HIS A 192 5.90 2.95 -17.71
CA HIS A 192 5.48 3.62 -16.48
C HIS A 192 5.72 5.13 -16.53
N LEU A 193 6.89 5.56 -17.00
CA LEU A 193 7.21 6.97 -17.19
C LEU A 193 6.28 7.63 -18.21
N GLU A 194 6.03 6.99 -19.35
CA GLU A 194 5.11 7.48 -20.39
C GLU A 194 3.70 7.72 -19.83
N MET A 195 3.17 6.73 -19.12
CA MET A 195 1.85 6.84 -18.51
C MET A 195 1.81 7.92 -17.41
N ALA A 196 2.86 8.03 -16.60
CA ALA A 196 2.95 9.05 -15.56
C ALA A 196 2.99 10.47 -16.15
N ILE A 197 3.73 10.66 -17.23
CA ILE A 197 3.81 11.95 -17.96
C ILE A 197 2.46 12.27 -18.61
N SER A 198 1.84 11.30 -19.29
CA SER A 198 0.53 11.48 -19.92
C SER A 198 -0.55 11.91 -18.94
N TRP A 199 -0.54 11.33 -17.73
CA TRP A 199 -1.56 11.60 -16.73
C TRP A 199 -1.29 12.85 -15.88
N LYS A 200 -0.03 13.08 -15.47
CA LYS A 200 0.35 14.11 -14.48
C LYS A 200 1.14 15.27 -15.05
N GLY A 201 1.43 15.21 -16.36
CA GLY A 201 2.33 16.15 -17.03
C GLY A 201 3.81 15.81 -16.81
N PRO A 202 4.70 16.46 -17.62
CA PRO A 202 6.11 16.08 -17.72
C PRO A 202 6.86 16.22 -16.39
N LYS A 203 6.64 17.29 -15.65
CA LYS A 203 7.36 17.57 -14.40
C LYS A 203 7.03 16.55 -13.29
N LEU A 204 5.75 16.37 -12.99
CA LEU A 204 5.32 15.44 -11.93
C LEU A 204 5.51 13.99 -12.33
N GLY A 205 5.27 13.63 -13.61
CA GLY A 205 5.48 12.29 -14.13
C GLY A 205 6.92 11.83 -13.94
N VAL A 206 7.90 12.65 -14.31
CA VAL A 206 9.33 12.36 -14.09
C VAL A 206 9.63 12.25 -12.59
N PHE A 207 9.23 13.25 -11.81
CA PHE A 207 9.54 13.29 -10.38
C PHE A 207 9.02 12.08 -9.61
N GLU A 208 7.76 11.69 -9.83
CA GLU A 208 7.15 10.58 -9.12
C GLU A 208 7.68 9.21 -9.55
N THR A 209 8.13 9.07 -10.81
CA THR A 209 8.68 7.81 -11.31
C THR A 209 10.07 7.51 -10.73
N ARG A 210 10.84 8.50 -10.30
CA ARG A 210 12.20 8.34 -9.75
C ARG A 210 12.31 7.28 -8.67
N ARG A 211 11.37 7.25 -7.72
CA ARG A 211 11.37 6.29 -6.60
C ARG A 211 11.27 4.84 -7.05
N HIS A 212 10.80 4.58 -8.26
CA HIS A 212 10.61 3.23 -8.79
C HIS A 212 11.88 2.68 -9.46
N TYR A 213 12.78 3.53 -9.95
CA TYR A 213 13.98 3.10 -10.66
C TYR A 213 14.92 2.24 -9.81
N SER A 214 15.02 2.50 -8.50
CA SER A 214 15.83 1.68 -7.59
C SER A 214 15.45 0.21 -7.60
N ASN A 215 14.16 -0.09 -7.72
CA ASN A 215 13.64 -1.45 -7.76
C ASN A 215 13.56 -2.03 -9.16
N TYR A 216 13.17 -1.24 -10.19
CA TYR A 216 13.25 -1.69 -11.57
C TYR A 216 14.64 -2.19 -11.94
N PHE A 217 15.68 -1.48 -11.49
CA PHE A 217 17.07 -1.79 -11.79
C PHE A 217 17.83 -2.44 -10.63
N LYS A 218 17.11 -3.06 -9.69
CA LYS A 218 17.71 -3.80 -8.59
C LYS A 218 18.46 -5.03 -9.10
N SER A 219 19.67 -5.27 -8.55
CA SER A 219 20.51 -6.43 -8.86
C SER A 219 20.97 -6.55 -10.31
N ILE A 220 20.98 -5.45 -11.06
CA ILE A 220 21.62 -5.40 -12.38
C ILE A 220 23.04 -4.85 -12.15
N PRO A 221 24.10 -5.59 -12.57
CA PRO A 221 25.48 -5.12 -12.48
C PRO A 221 25.68 -3.79 -13.20
N ASP A 222 26.61 -3.00 -12.72
CA ASP A 222 27.13 -1.77 -13.33
C ASP A 222 26.11 -0.67 -13.71
N LEU A 223 24.85 -0.81 -13.33
CA LEU A 223 23.82 0.22 -13.58
C LEU A 223 23.82 1.38 -12.57
N LYS A 224 24.77 1.44 -11.63
CA LYS A 224 24.82 2.53 -10.65
C LYS A 224 24.92 3.92 -11.29
N PRO A 225 25.78 4.17 -12.31
CA PRO A 225 25.85 5.48 -12.99
C PRO A 225 24.53 5.88 -13.64
N PHE A 226 23.87 4.96 -14.37
CA PHE A 226 22.58 5.21 -15.00
C PHE A 226 21.49 5.55 -13.99
N LYS A 227 21.41 4.81 -12.88
CA LYS A 227 20.45 5.09 -11.81
C LYS A 227 20.64 6.49 -11.21
N GLN A 228 21.89 6.92 -11.03
CA GLN A 228 22.21 8.26 -10.53
C GLN A 228 21.75 9.35 -11.50
N ARG A 229 21.93 9.14 -12.79
CA ARG A 229 21.44 10.05 -13.86
C ARG A 229 19.92 10.10 -13.88
N LEU A 230 19.23 8.95 -13.87
CA LEU A 230 17.76 8.85 -13.87
C LEU A 230 17.09 9.60 -12.70
N VAL A 231 17.67 9.56 -11.50
CA VAL A 231 17.06 10.24 -10.34
C VAL A 231 17.36 11.73 -10.26
N ARG A 232 18.33 12.22 -11.04
CA ARG A 232 18.72 13.65 -11.08
C ARG A 232 18.14 14.39 -12.26
N GLU A 233 17.87 13.70 -13.36
CA GLU A 233 17.39 14.32 -14.60
C GLU A 233 15.93 14.73 -14.51
N ASP A 234 15.62 15.97 -14.88
CA ASP A 234 14.27 16.55 -14.86
C ASP A 234 13.63 16.57 -16.26
N ASN A 235 14.43 16.56 -17.32
CA ASN A 235 13.96 16.63 -18.69
C ASN A 235 13.48 15.26 -19.16
N PRO A 236 12.19 15.09 -19.53
CA PRO A 236 11.64 13.80 -19.96
C PRO A 236 12.41 13.17 -21.13
N LYS A 237 12.79 13.97 -22.15
CA LYS A 237 13.52 13.46 -23.33
C LYS A 237 14.87 12.87 -22.93
N LYS A 238 15.58 13.51 -22.00
CA LYS A 238 16.86 12.99 -21.49
C LYS A 238 16.67 11.76 -20.63
N VAL A 239 15.58 11.68 -19.83
CA VAL A 239 15.25 10.46 -19.07
C VAL A 239 14.98 9.29 -20.02
N PHE A 240 14.24 9.50 -21.10
CA PHE A 240 14.03 8.47 -22.13
C PHE A 240 15.34 8.06 -22.83
N SER A 241 16.24 9.02 -23.11
CA SER A 241 17.58 8.71 -23.65
C SER A 241 18.38 7.80 -22.72
N ILE A 242 18.39 8.10 -21.40
CA ILE A 242 19.08 7.26 -20.42
C ILE A 242 18.46 5.84 -20.36
N LEU A 243 17.14 5.71 -20.46
CA LEU A 243 16.48 4.40 -20.54
C LEU A 243 16.88 3.63 -21.81
N SER A 244 17.02 4.31 -22.96
CA SER A 244 17.54 3.69 -24.19
C SER A 244 18.99 3.25 -24.06
N GLU A 245 19.84 4.04 -23.42
CA GLU A 245 21.22 3.65 -23.13
C GLU A 245 21.28 2.38 -22.25
N ILE A 246 20.39 2.26 -21.26
CA ILE A 246 20.26 1.05 -20.43
C ILE A 246 19.83 -0.16 -21.28
N GLU A 247 18.84 0.01 -22.16
CA GLU A 247 18.38 -1.06 -23.06
C GLU A 247 19.52 -1.56 -23.95
N ASN A 248 20.29 -0.65 -24.55
CA ASN A 248 21.43 -0.99 -25.39
C ASN A 248 22.54 -1.69 -24.60
N TYR A 249 22.88 -1.17 -23.40
CA TYR A 249 23.85 -1.79 -22.50
C TYR A 249 23.47 -3.24 -22.18
N LEU A 250 22.22 -3.48 -21.83
CA LEU A 250 21.72 -4.82 -21.45
C LEU A 250 21.65 -5.77 -22.65
N SER A 251 21.45 -5.27 -23.87
CA SER A 251 21.43 -6.09 -25.09
C SER A 251 22.81 -6.62 -25.49
N VAL A 252 23.87 -5.95 -25.02
CA VAL A 252 25.27 -6.34 -25.33
C VAL A 252 25.90 -7.16 -24.19
N THR A 253 25.43 -6.98 -22.94
CA THR A 253 26.12 -7.49 -21.75
C THR A 253 25.41 -8.70 -21.11
N VAL A 254 24.15 -8.94 -21.44
CA VAL A 254 23.28 -10.01 -20.90
C VAL A 254 22.64 -10.80 -22.02
#